data_719256054921db0b379f5230b25f938c
#
_entry.id   719256054921db0b379f5230b25f938c
#
_cell.length_a   1.000
_cell.length_b   1.000
_cell.length_c   1.000
_cell.angle_alpha   90.00
_cell.angle_beta   90.00
_cell.angle_gamma   90.00
#
_symmetry.space_group_name_H-M   'P 1'
#
loop_
_entity.id
_entity.type
_entity.pdbx_description
1 polymer ?
#
loop_
_entity_poly.entity_id
_entity_poly.type
_entity_poly.pdbx_seq_one_letter_code
_entity_poly.pdbx_strand_id
1 'polypeptide(L)'
;LLPVFYQYGGCDLRPLEDGQKRFGNNLDQFQKLFQSVTKSLEASPSDTYLGLAPHSLRAVNPKDLIKLVSLAKENPIHMHLAEQVAEVDEVKEFLGSRPVEWVLENLDISNQWCMIHCTQMDPHEVKMLAKTQAIAGLCPITESSLGDGIFEGTNWMSNNGNIAIGSDSNIRISLSEELRTLEYSQRLRDRSRAALANSHQSTGRRLFEEICKGGAQAAGRKTGFIKEGYLADLLALDTSHIDLEQHKKDTLLDSYIFSGDDRMISDVWSAGRHLVKNGEHISRPEITKAYRKATKKLTEF
;
A
#
# COMPACT_ATOMS: atom_id res chain seq x y z
N LEU A 1 -10.52 6.72 1.61
CA LEU A 1 -9.90 8.05 1.51
C LEU A 1 -9.07 8.30 2.76
N LEU A 2 -7.80 8.73 2.58
CA LEU A 2 -6.82 8.91 3.65
C LEU A 2 -6.25 10.35 3.59
N PRO A 3 -6.86 11.34 4.28
CA PRO A 3 -6.25 12.66 4.42
C PRO A 3 -4.88 12.55 5.08
N VAL A 4 -3.89 13.29 4.56
CA VAL A 4 -2.51 13.22 5.02
C VAL A 4 -2.19 14.36 5.97
N PHE A 5 -1.59 14.02 7.12
CA PHE A 5 -1.05 14.98 8.06
C PHE A 5 0.45 15.13 7.86
N TYR A 6 0.89 16.36 7.52
CA TYR A 6 2.27 16.65 7.14
C TYR A 6 2.69 18.01 7.70
N GLN A 7 3.63 18.04 8.66
CA GLN A 7 3.99 19.26 9.37
C GLN A 7 5.39 19.79 9.07
N TYR A 8 6.38 18.90 8.96
CA TYR A 8 7.80 19.24 8.99
C TYR A 8 8.59 18.59 7.85
N GLY A 9 9.75 19.16 7.56
CA GLY A 9 10.69 18.64 6.57
C GLY A 9 11.63 17.55 7.08
N GLY A 10 11.62 17.25 8.38
CA GLY A 10 12.44 16.22 9.00
C GLY A 10 12.20 16.08 10.51
N CYS A 11 12.83 15.06 11.12
CA CYS A 11 12.70 14.75 12.56
C CYS A 11 13.19 15.86 13.50
N ASP A 12 14.08 16.72 13.03
CA ASP A 12 14.54 17.92 13.72
C ASP A 12 13.51 19.06 13.75
N LEU A 13 12.31 18.79 13.24
CA LEU A 13 11.21 19.75 13.12
C LEU A 13 11.54 20.95 12.19
N ARG A 14 12.45 20.78 11.22
CA ARG A 14 12.78 21.81 10.26
C ARG A 14 11.57 22.21 9.42
N PRO A 15 11.47 23.48 9.01
CA PRO A 15 10.37 23.96 8.17
C PRO A 15 10.27 23.20 6.86
N LEU A 16 9.05 23.16 6.32
CA LEU A 16 8.79 22.59 5.00
C LEU A 16 9.50 23.42 3.91
N GLU A 17 10.16 22.74 2.98
CA GLU A 17 10.69 23.31 1.76
C GLU A 17 9.58 23.69 0.77
N ASP A 18 9.89 24.50 -0.25
CA ASP A 18 8.89 25.04 -1.18
C ASP A 18 8.04 23.95 -1.85
N GLY A 19 8.65 22.85 -2.27
CA GLY A 19 7.94 21.70 -2.84
C GLY A 19 7.00 21.00 -1.86
N GLN A 20 7.27 21.08 -0.57
CA GLN A 20 6.51 20.42 0.51
C GLN A 20 5.37 21.29 1.04
N LYS A 21 5.50 22.63 0.97
CA LYS A 21 4.54 23.58 1.57
C LYS A 21 3.09 23.35 1.13
N ARG A 22 2.88 22.93 -0.11
CA ARG A 22 1.54 22.62 -0.64
C ARG A 22 0.83 21.46 0.06
N PHE A 23 1.56 20.59 0.72
CA PHE A 23 1.04 19.45 1.49
C PHE A 23 0.93 19.76 2.98
N GLY A 24 1.60 20.84 3.41
CA GLY A 24 1.74 21.19 4.81
C GLY A 24 0.43 21.57 5.49
N ASN A 25 0.25 21.08 6.71
CA ASN A 25 -0.85 21.45 7.58
C ASN A 25 -0.43 21.31 9.05
N ASN A 26 -1.05 22.07 9.94
CA ASN A 26 -0.96 21.88 11.37
C ASN A 26 -2.16 21.07 11.89
N LEU A 27 -2.15 20.72 13.17
CA LEU A 27 -3.20 19.88 13.76
C LEU A 27 -4.61 20.47 13.62
N ASP A 28 -4.78 21.79 13.84
CA ASP A 28 -6.07 22.46 13.71
C ASP A 28 -6.57 22.47 12.24
N GLN A 29 -5.68 22.72 11.31
CA GLN A 29 -5.99 22.68 9.87
C GLN A 29 -6.37 21.27 9.45
N PHE A 30 -5.61 20.27 9.90
CA PHE A 30 -5.92 18.87 9.61
C PHE A 30 -7.26 18.44 10.21
N GLN A 31 -7.56 18.79 11.46
CA GLN A 31 -8.85 18.47 12.07
C GLN A 31 -10.03 19.06 11.29
N LYS A 32 -9.90 20.32 10.83
CA LYS A 32 -10.92 20.96 9.97
C LYS A 32 -11.05 20.24 8.63
N LEU A 33 -9.92 19.87 8.01
CA LEU A 33 -9.91 19.07 6.77
C LEU A 33 -10.61 17.74 6.99
N PHE A 34 -10.26 17.00 8.03
CA PHE A 34 -10.84 15.71 8.36
C PHE A 34 -12.35 15.78 8.58
N GLN A 35 -12.83 16.79 9.32
CA GLN A 35 -14.26 17.05 9.52
C GLN A 35 -14.97 17.38 8.20
N SER A 36 -14.36 18.21 7.35
CA SER A 36 -14.89 18.56 6.03
C SER A 36 -15.02 17.33 5.12
N VAL A 37 -13.99 16.48 5.11
CA VAL A 37 -14.00 15.22 4.36
C VAL A 37 -15.06 14.27 4.89
N THR A 38 -15.16 14.12 6.22
CA THR A 38 -16.21 13.30 6.85
C THR A 38 -17.60 13.69 6.36
N LYS A 39 -17.91 15.00 6.39
CA LYS A 39 -19.16 15.53 5.89
C LYS A 39 -19.39 15.30 4.38
N SER A 40 -18.33 15.44 3.58
CA SER A 40 -18.41 15.22 2.13
C SER A 40 -18.69 13.76 1.78
N LEU A 41 -18.23 12.82 2.62
CA LEU A 41 -18.47 11.39 2.41
C LEU A 41 -19.93 10.97 2.64
N GLU A 42 -20.76 11.77 3.33
CA GLU A 42 -22.19 11.50 3.48
C GLU A 42 -22.93 11.45 2.13
N ALA A 43 -22.41 12.18 1.12
CA ALA A 43 -22.91 12.19 -0.26
C ALA A 43 -22.22 11.17 -1.19
N SER A 44 -21.27 10.41 -0.67
CA SER A 44 -20.49 9.44 -1.44
C SER A 44 -21.15 8.05 -1.42
N PRO A 45 -20.79 7.14 -2.35
CA PRO A 45 -21.24 5.75 -2.28
C PRO A 45 -20.97 5.11 -0.92
N SER A 46 -21.88 4.28 -0.44
CA SER A 46 -21.81 3.63 0.89
C SER A 46 -20.62 2.72 1.11
N ASP A 47 -19.90 2.38 0.04
CA ASP A 47 -18.64 1.61 0.05
C ASP A 47 -17.39 2.50 0.15
N THR A 48 -17.55 3.80 0.40
CA THR A 48 -16.44 4.73 0.63
C THR A 48 -16.14 4.82 2.12
N TYR A 49 -14.87 4.65 2.48
CA TYR A 49 -14.40 4.67 3.86
C TYR A 49 -13.41 5.80 4.10
N LEU A 50 -13.38 6.32 5.31
CA LEU A 50 -12.43 7.33 5.77
C LEU A 50 -11.43 6.67 6.70
N GLY A 51 -10.16 6.91 6.46
CA GLY A 51 -9.07 6.65 7.39
C GLY A 51 -8.24 7.92 7.55
N LEU A 52 -7.07 7.82 8.12
CA LEU A 52 -6.14 8.92 8.19
C LEU A 52 -4.71 8.46 7.91
N ALA A 53 -3.86 9.39 7.47
CA ALA A 53 -2.46 9.10 7.19
C ALA A 53 -1.56 10.17 7.84
N PRO A 54 -1.05 9.95 9.05
CA PRO A 54 0.15 10.65 9.48
C PRO A 54 1.27 10.26 8.51
N HIS A 55 1.93 11.25 7.87
CA HIS A 55 2.84 10.94 6.77
C HIS A 55 3.97 9.98 7.20
N SER A 56 4.73 10.34 8.23
CA SER A 56 5.85 9.55 8.75
C SER A 56 6.38 10.16 10.06
N LEU A 57 7.27 9.48 10.76
CA LEU A 57 7.97 10.04 11.92
C LEU A 57 8.85 11.25 11.55
N ARG A 58 9.32 11.33 10.31
CA ARG A 58 10.09 12.49 9.79
C ARG A 58 9.24 13.76 9.68
N ALA A 59 7.98 13.61 9.34
CA ALA A 59 7.11 14.72 8.95
C ALA A 59 6.08 15.13 9.99
N VAL A 60 5.94 14.38 11.06
CA VAL A 60 4.91 14.59 12.10
C VAL A 60 5.54 14.64 13.47
N ASN A 61 5.23 15.71 14.25
CA ASN A 61 5.68 15.80 15.62
C ASN A 61 5.10 14.64 16.47
N PRO A 62 5.91 13.91 17.25
CA PRO A 62 5.46 12.79 18.07
C PRO A 62 4.26 13.09 18.98
N LYS A 63 4.22 14.27 19.60
CA LYS A 63 3.11 14.67 20.48
C LYS A 63 1.79 14.87 19.71
N ASP A 64 1.89 15.40 18.49
CA ASP A 64 0.72 15.59 17.64
C ASP A 64 0.29 14.27 16.97
N LEU A 65 1.23 13.38 16.65
CA LEU A 65 0.94 12.03 16.18
C LEU A 65 0.06 11.26 17.18
N ILE A 66 0.43 11.25 18.45
CA ILE A 66 -0.36 10.58 19.50
C ILE A 66 -1.80 11.14 19.59
N LYS A 67 -1.96 12.48 19.49
CA LYS A 67 -3.29 13.10 19.47
C LYS A 67 -4.06 12.77 18.20
N LEU A 68 -3.37 12.79 17.06
CA LEU A 68 -3.97 12.55 15.74
C LEU A 68 -4.57 11.15 15.65
N VAL A 69 -3.84 10.13 16.11
CA VAL A 69 -4.25 8.72 16.06
C VAL A 69 -5.63 8.50 16.71
N SER A 70 -5.93 9.24 17.76
CA SER A 70 -7.24 9.15 18.44
C SER A 70 -8.44 9.56 17.56
N LEU A 71 -8.21 10.32 16.48
CA LEU A 71 -9.25 10.72 15.53
C LEU A 71 -9.68 9.55 14.61
N ALA A 72 -8.81 8.58 14.42
CA ALA A 72 -9.11 7.44 13.54
C ALA A 72 -10.23 6.55 14.09
N LYS A 73 -10.40 6.46 15.41
CA LYS A 73 -11.30 5.49 16.05
C LYS A 73 -11.01 4.07 15.50
N GLU A 74 -11.98 3.45 14.84
CA GLU A 74 -11.87 2.11 14.23
C GLU A 74 -11.43 2.17 12.74
N ASN A 75 -11.14 3.36 12.20
CA ASN A 75 -10.82 3.53 10.78
C ASN A 75 -9.33 3.25 10.50
N PRO A 76 -8.96 2.87 9.28
CA PRO A 76 -7.57 2.57 8.91
C PRO A 76 -6.63 3.75 9.13
N ILE A 77 -5.41 3.44 9.56
CA ILE A 77 -4.31 4.40 9.72
C ILE A 77 -3.14 3.93 8.85
N HIS A 78 -2.70 4.80 7.93
CA HIS A 78 -1.54 4.52 7.08
C HIS A 78 -0.39 5.46 7.41
N MET A 79 0.83 4.93 7.49
CA MET A 79 2.02 5.74 7.76
C MET A 79 3.26 5.13 7.10
N HIS A 80 4.08 5.94 6.43
CA HIS A 80 5.39 5.51 5.95
C HIS A 80 6.29 5.18 7.14
N LEU A 81 6.98 4.06 7.08
CA LEU A 81 7.80 3.57 8.17
C LEU A 81 9.03 2.80 7.65
N ALA A 82 10.20 3.23 8.08
CA ALA A 82 11.48 2.57 7.79
C ALA A 82 11.69 2.29 6.29
N GLU A 83 11.40 3.27 5.45
CA GLU A 83 11.55 3.18 3.99
C GLU A 83 13.03 3.18 3.59
N GLN A 84 13.77 4.20 4.00
CA GLN A 84 15.15 4.46 3.61
C GLN A 84 16.10 4.40 4.79
N VAL A 85 17.36 4.03 4.53
CA VAL A 85 18.42 4.03 5.57
C VAL A 85 18.56 5.41 6.22
N ALA A 86 18.52 6.49 5.42
CA ALA A 86 18.59 7.85 5.95
C ALA A 86 17.44 8.19 6.93
N GLU A 87 16.23 7.66 6.69
CA GLU A 87 15.11 7.81 7.63
C GLU A 87 15.41 7.10 8.95
N VAL A 88 15.92 5.86 8.88
CA VAL A 88 16.26 5.09 10.09
C VAL A 88 17.29 5.83 10.93
N ASP A 89 18.32 6.36 10.30
CA ASP A 89 19.38 7.11 10.96
C ASP A 89 18.86 8.41 11.59
N GLU A 90 18.07 9.18 10.85
CA GLU A 90 17.47 10.44 11.31
C GLU A 90 16.51 10.20 12.50
N VAL A 91 15.62 9.21 12.39
CA VAL A 91 14.70 8.88 13.50
C VAL A 91 15.47 8.43 14.75
N LYS A 92 16.49 7.59 14.58
CA LYS A 92 17.33 7.15 15.69
C LYS A 92 18.08 8.32 16.35
N GLU A 93 18.59 9.26 15.57
CA GLU A 93 19.30 10.46 16.08
C GLU A 93 18.35 11.35 16.89
N PHE A 94 17.16 11.65 16.39
CA PHE A 94 16.28 12.64 16.99
C PHE A 94 15.25 12.06 17.97
N LEU A 95 14.82 10.81 17.79
CA LEU A 95 13.83 10.16 18.65
C LEU A 95 14.41 9.08 19.56
N GLY A 96 15.69 8.72 19.40
CA GLY A 96 16.42 7.83 20.31
C GLY A 96 16.30 6.33 20.04
N SER A 97 15.42 5.90 19.12
CA SER A 97 15.24 4.51 18.73
C SER A 97 14.97 4.40 17.23
N ARG A 98 15.05 3.20 16.68
CA ARG A 98 14.72 2.94 15.28
C ARG A 98 13.22 3.17 15.01
N PRO A 99 12.79 3.47 13.77
CA PRO A 99 11.39 3.81 13.46
C PRO A 99 10.38 2.78 13.98
N VAL A 100 10.63 1.49 13.76
CA VAL A 100 9.71 0.43 14.16
C VAL A 100 9.70 0.24 15.68
N GLU A 101 10.85 0.30 16.33
CA GLU A 101 10.96 0.29 17.80
C GLU A 101 10.16 1.46 18.39
N TRP A 102 10.37 2.67 17.86
CA TRP A 102 9.70 3.86 18.35
C TRP A 102 8.17 3.76 18.27
N VAL A 103 7.62 3.30 17.13
CA VAL A 103 6.16 3.18 17.00
C VAL A 103 5.58 2.12 17.92
N LEU A 104 6.29 1.01 18.13
CA LEU A 104 5.86 -0.07 19.03
C LEU A 104 5.90 0.35 20.51
N GLU A 105 6.81 1.24 20.88
CA GLU A 105 6.93 1.75 22.26
C GLU A 105 5.95 2.88 22.58
N ASN A 106 5.56 3.68 21.59
CA ASN A 106 4.83 4.93 21.81
C ASN A 106 3.39 4.92 21.30
N LEU A 107 3.00 3.96 20.46
CA LEU A 107 1.68 3.87 19.85
C LEU A 107 1.08 2.47 20.06
N ASP A 108 -0.24 2.41 20.13
CA ASP A 108 -0.98 1.14 20.14
C ASP A 108 -1.13 0.61 18.71
N ILE A 109 -0.10 -0.11 18.25
CA ILE A 109 -0.07 -0.68 16.90
C ILE A 109 -0.89 -1.95 16.86
N SER A 110 -1.84 -2.02 15.92
CA SER A 110 -2.79 -3.11 15.77
C SER A 110 -3.10 -3.40 14.30
N ASN A 111 -4.03 -4.28 14.05
CA ASN A 111 -4.55 -4.59 12.71
C ASN A 111 -5.21 -3.41 11.98
N GLN A 112 -5.39 -2.27 12.64
CA GLN A 112 -5.87 -1.02 12.08
C GLN A 112 -4.80 -0.29 11.26
N TRP A 113 -3.52 -0.60 11.51
CA TRP A 113 -2.40 0.08 10.90
C TRP A 113 -1.92 -0.59 9.63
N CYS A 114 -1.63 0.25 8.62
CA CYS A 114 -0.86 -0.12 7.44
C CYS A 114 0.44 0.68 7.42
N MET A 115 1.54 0.00 7.69
CA MET A 115 2.89 0.57 7.69
C MET A 115 3.44 0.44 6.28
N ILE A 116 3.69 1.59 5.64
CA ILE A 116 4.09 1.62 4.23
C ILE A 116 5.61 1.41 4.13
N HIS A 117 6.02 0.58 3.19
CA HIS A 117 7.37 0.11 2.88
C HIS A 117 7.93 -0.89 3.89
N CYS A 118 8.23 -0.49 5.12
CA CYS A 118 8.88 -1.35 6.11
C CYS A 118 10.17 -2.00 5.62
N THR A 119 10.89 -1.36 4.69
CA THR A 119 12.02 -1.94 3.93
C THR A 119 13.23 -2.18 4.83
N GLN A 120 13.51 -1.24 5.74
CA GLN A 120 14.73 -1.22 6.55
C GLN A 120 14.55 -1.83 7.95
N MET A 121 13.64 -2.80 8.09
CA MET A 121 13.47 -3.52 9.37
C MET A 121 14.60 -4.52 9.62
N ASP A 122 15.03 -4.63 10.87
CA ASP A 122 15.84 -5.75 11.30
C ASP A 122 14.97 -6.99 11.65
N PRO A 123 15.59 -8.19 11.86
CA PRO A 123 14.80 -9.40 12.15
C PRO A 123 13.98 -9.34 13.45
N HIS A 124 14.40 -8.54 14.44
CA HIS A 124 13.66 -8.33 15.67
C HIS A 124 12.41 -7.47 15.42
N GLU A 125 12.60 -6.35 14.73
CA GLU A 125 11.52 -5.44 14.33
C GLU A 125 10.47 -6.16 13.49
N VAL A 126 10.88 -6.98 12.50
CA VAL A 126 9.98 -7.81 11.68
C VAL A 126 9.10 -8.69 12.57
N LYS A 127 9.70 -9.42 13.51
CA LYS A 127 8.96 -10.31 14.41
C LYS A 127 8.01 -9.56 15.34
N MET A 128 8.43 -8.42 15.86
CA MET A 128 7.62 -7.65 16.80
C MET A 128 6.45 -6.97 16.10
N LEU A 129 6.69 -6.35 14.93
CA LEU A 129 5.65 -5.68 14.17
C LEU A 129 4.63 -6.70 13.59
N ALA A 130 5.07 -7.84 13.05
CA ALA A 130 4.17 -8.87 12.55
C ALA A 130 3.17 -9.38 13.62
N LYS A 131 3.59 -9.48 14.88
CA LYS A 131 2.72 -9.90 15.99
C LYS A 131 1.55 -8.94 16.26
N THR A 132 1.67 -7.67 15.93
CA THR A 132 0.60 -6.69 16.10
C THR A 132 -0.54 -6.87 15.10
N GLN A 133 -0.33 -7.69 14.07
CA GLN A 133 -1.23 -7.85 12.92
C GLN A 133 -1.39 -6.58 12.09
N ALA A 134 -0.52 -5.59 12.25
CA ALA A 134 -0.38 -4.48 11.31
C ALA A 134 -0.01 -5.00 9.92
N ILE A 135 -0.39 -4.27 8.89
CA ILE A 135 -0.12 -4.62 7.50
C ILE A 135 1.19 -3.94 7.06
N ALA A 136 2.06 -4.67 6.39
CA ALA A 136 3.11 -4.08 5.58
C ALA A 136 2.53 -3.71 4.21
N GLY A 137 2.39 -2.41 3.95
CA GLY A 137 1.93 -1.87 2.68
C GLY A 137 3.12 -1.68 1.73
N LEU A 138 3.35 -2.64 0.85
CA LEU A 138 4.55 -2.71 0.02
C LEU A 138 4.34 -2.04 -1.33
N CYS A 139 5.39 -1.41 -1.84
CA CYS A 139 5.41 -0.73 -3.13
C CYS A 139 6.67 -1.14 -3.92
N PRO A 140 6.82 -2.44 -4.28
CA PRO A 140 8.05 -3.02 -4.80
C PRO A 140 8.64 -2.30 -6.03
N ILE A 141 7.79 -1.78 -6.92
CA ILE A 141 8.24 -1.01 -8.09
C ILE A 141 8.85 0.33 -7.66
N THR A 142 8.22 1.03 -6.71
CA THR A 142 8.76 2.29 -6.17
C THR A 142 10.06 2.06 -5.40
N GLU A 143 10.08 1.10 -4.50
CA GLU A 143 11.25 0.71 -3.72
C GLU A 143 12.44 0.34 -4.62
N SER A 144 12.17 -0.37 -5.73
CA SER A 144 13.17 -0.67 -6.76
C SER A 144 13.61 0.57 -7.53
N SER A 145 12.70 1.47 -7.86
CA SER A 145 12.97 2.70 -8.61
C SER A 145 13.79 3.71 -7.82
N LEU A 146 13.55 3.80 -6.51
CA LEU A 146 14.29 4.68 -5.60
C LEU A 146 15.57 4.05 -5.06
N GLY A 147 15.70 2.72 -5.15
CA GLY A 147 16.84 1.99 -4.62
C GLY A 147 16.80 1.87 -3.10
N ASP A 148 15.62 1.79 -2.51
CA ASP A 148 15.41 1.75 -1.06
C ASP A 148 15.91 0.46 -0.42
N GLY A 149 15.89 -0.64 -1.17
CA GLY A 149 16.34 -1.95 -0.69
C GLY A 149 15.29 -3.05 -0.88
N ILE A 150 15.47 -4.14 -0.17
CA ILE A 150 14.62 -5.33 -0.27
C ILE A 150 13.91 -5.56 1.05
N PHE A 151 12.57 -5.51 1.03
CA PHE A 151 11.74 -5.88 2.17
C PHE A 151 12.01 -7.31 2.66
N GLU A 152 11.97 -7.56 3.96
CA GLU A 152 12.20 -8.88 4.58
C GLU A 152 11.01 -9.84 4.42
N GLY A 153 10.55 -10.05 3.17
CA GLY A 153 9.30 -10.75 2.85
C GLY A 153 9.24 -12.19 3.36
N THR A 154 10.31 -12.95 3.21
CA THR A 154 10.36 -14.35 3.69
C THR A 154 10.24 -14.42 5.21
N ASN A 155 10.94 -13.55 5.93
CA ASN A 155 10.89 -13.48 7.39
C ASN A 155 9.52 -12.94 7.87
N TRP A 156 8.98 -11.90 7.23
CA TRP A 156 7.67 -11.32 7.53
C TRP A 156 6.54 -12.36 7.42
N MET A 157 6.46 -13.06 6.29
CA MET A 157 5.41 -14.06 6.04
C MET A 157 5.59 -15.32 6.89
N SER A 158 6.81 -15.67 7.31
CA SER A 158 7.05 -16.77 8.25
C SER A 158 6.58 -16.45 9.68
N ASN A 159 6.48 -15.16 10.02
CA ASN A 159 5.90 -14.66 11.27
C ASN A 159 4.40 -14.34 11.15
N ASN A 160 3.73 -14.81 10.10
CA ASN A 160 2.31 -14.56 9.81
C ASN A 160 1.97 -13.07 9.65
N GLY A 161 2.90 -12.27 9.17
CA GLY A 161 2.68 -10.86 8.85
C GLY A 161 1.77 -10.71 7.64
N ASN A 162 0.82 -9.77 7.69
CA ASN A 162 -0.08 -9.44 6.59
C ASN A 162 0.59 -8.45 5.62
N ILE A 163 0.34 -8.58 4.32
CA ILE A 163 0.86 -7.68 3.28
C ILE A 163 -0.26 -7.06 2.45
N ALA A 164 -0.07 -5.84 2.02
CA ALA A 164 -0.85 -5.18 0.98
C ALA A 164 0.10 -4.62 -0.09
N ILE A 165 -0.42 -4.32 -1.27
CA ILE A 165 0.35 -3.74 -2.37
C ILE A 165 -0.26 -2.40 -2.79
N GLY A 166 0.61 -1.43 -3.05
CA GLY A 166 0.27 -0.12 -3.62
C GLY A 166 1.27 0.29 -4.71
N SER A 167 0.85 1.18 -5.62
CA SER A 167 1.71 1.69 -6.70
C SER A 167 2.52 2.93 -6.32
N ASP A 168 2.22 3.53 -5.18
CA ASP A 168 2.88 4.70 -4.59
C ASP A 168 3.22 5.81 -5.62
N SER A 169 4.46 5.89 -6.11
CA SER A 169 4.93 6.91 -7.06
C SER A 169 4.22 6.89 -8.43
N ASN A 170 3.43 5.88 -8.73
CA ASN A 170 2.72 5.69 -10.01
C ASN A 170 3.64 5.69 -11.25
N ILE A 171 4.92 5.39 -11.08
CA ILE A 171 5.87 5.24 -12.19
C ILE A 171 5.38 4.14 -13.15
N ARG A 172 4.85 3.07 -12.56
CA ARG A 172 4.08 2.02 -13.22
C ARG A 172 2.97 1.54 -12.29
N ILE A 173 1.78 1.32 -12.83
CA ILE A 173 0.63 0.81 -12.09
C ILE A 173 0.30 -0.56 -12.67
N SER A 174 0.77 -1.62 -12.00
CA SER A 174 0.60 -3.01 -12.46
C SER A 174 0.68 -3.96 -11.28
N LEU A 175 -0.44 -4.62 -10.95
CA LEU A 175 -0.50 -5.58 -9.86
C LEU A 175 0.44 -6.77 -10.09
N SER A 176 0.44 -7.32 -11.30
CA SER A 176 1.29 -8.48 -11.63
C SER A 176 2.77 -8.15 -11.50
N GLU A 177 3.18 -6.93 -11.89
CA GLU A 177 4.58 -6.49 -11.81
C GLU A 177 5.02 -6.20 -10.37
N GLU A 178 4.17 -5.61 -9.55
CA GLU A 178 4.44 -5.44 -8.11
C GLU A 178 4.70 -6.80 -7.43
N LEU A 179 3.83 -7.78 -7.65
CA LEU A 179 3.97 -9.11 -7.07
C LEU A 179 5.18 -9.86 -7.60
N ARG A 180 5.47 -9.73 -8.90
CA ARG A 180 6.66 -10.30 -9.53
C ARG A 180 7.93 -9.70 -8.94
N THR A 181 7.98 -8.38 -8.80
CA THR A 181 9.13 -7.65 -8.24
C THR A 181 9.36 -8.04 -6.79
N LEU A 182 8.30 -8.13 -5.98
CA LEU A 182 8.38 -8.61 -4.60
C LEU A 182 9.03 -10.00 -4.51
N GLU A 183 8.54 -10.96 -5.27
CA GLU A 183 9.07 -12.32 -5.26
C GLU A 183 10.50 -12.39 -5.81
N TYR A 184 10.80 -11.69 -6.92
CA TYR A 184 12.12 -11.74 -7.55
C TYR A 184 13.19 -11.09 -6.67
N SER A 185 12.87 -10.04 -5.94
CA SER A 185 13.79 -9.45 -4.96
C SER A 185 14.21 -10.46 -3.88
N GLN A 186 13.27 -11.23 -3.35
CA GLN A 186 13.55 -12.29 -2.39
C GLN A 186 14.40 -13.41 -3.00
N ARG A 187 14.06 -13.88 -4.22
CA ARG A 187 14.84 -14.92 -4.91
C ARG A 187 16.29 -14.54 -5.10
N LEU A 188 16.53 -13.30 -5.52
CA LEU A 188 17.88 -12.79 -5.78
C LEU A 188 18.66 -12.63 -4.48
N ARG A 189 18.06 -12.09 -3.43
CA ARG A 189 18.70 -11.94 -2.12
C ARG A 189 19.05 -13.30 -1.50
N ASP A 190 18.07 -14.20 -1.46
CA ASP A 190 18.17 -15.46 -0.71
C ASP A 190 18.72 -16.61 -1.57
N ARG A 191 18.97 -16.39 -2.88
CA ARG A 191 19.42 -17.40 -3.85
C ARG A 191 18.52 -18.65 -3.84
N SER A 192 17.22 -18.43 -3.70
CA SER A 192 16.19 -19.46 -3.61
C SER A 192 15.23 -19.40 -4.77
N ARG A 193 14.46 -20.47 -4.99
CA ARG A 193 13.33 -20.50 -5.92
C ARG A 193 12.05 -20.50 -5.13
N ALA A 194 10.99 -19.83 -5.67
CA ALA A 194 9.69 -19.76 -5.01
C ALA A 194 9.80 -19.33 -3.53
N ALA A 195 10.50 -18.20 -3.30
CA ALA A 195 10.87 -17.72 -1.96
C ALA A 195 9.65 -17.47 -1.05
N LEU A 196 8.56 -16.94 -1.63
CA LEU A 196 7.34 -16.62 -0.90
C LEU A 196 6.23 -17.67 -1.08
N ALA A 197 6.53 -18.85 -1.64
CA ALA A 197 5.60 -19.97 -1.63
C ALA A 197 5.46 -20.59 -0.23
N ASN A 198 4.50 -21.51 -0.07
CA ASN A 198 4.42 -22.39 1.09
C ASN A 198 4.20 -23.84 0.63
N SER A 199 4.06 -24.79 1.59
CA SER A 199 3.87 -26.20 1.27
C SER A 199 2.52 -26.55 0.62
N HIS A 200 1.57 -25.60 0.58
CA HIS A 200 0.18 -25.84 0.14
C HIS A 200 -0.21 -25.02 -1.08
N GLN A 201 0.52 -23.97 -1.39
CA GLN A 201 0.20 -23.00 -2.43
C GLN A 201 1.45 -22.65 -3.24
N SER A 202 1.26 -22.45 -4.55
CA SER A 202 2.29 -21.85 -5.38
C SER A 202 2.59 -20.40 -4.96
N THR A 203 3.67 -19.84 -5.45
CA THR A 203 4.04 -18.45 -5.16
C THR A 203 2.95 -17.46 -5.60
N GLY A 204 2.48 -17.58 -6.85
CA GLY A 204 1.46 -16.67 -7.38
C GLY A 204 0.14 -16.77 -6.62
N ARG A 205 -0.27 -17.99 -6.29
CA ARG A 205 -1.48 -18.22 -5.50
C ARG A 205 -1.37 -17.57 -4.12
N ARG A 206 -0.30 -17.85 -3.41
CA ARG A 206 -0.10 -17.32 -2.06
C ARG A 206 -0.05 -15.79 -2.05
N LEU A 207 0.76 -15.20 -2.92
CA LEU A 207 0.88 -13.75 -3.01
C LEU A 207 -0.46 -13.09 -3.31
N PHE A 208 -1.20 -13.61 -4.29
CA PHE A 208 -2.50 -13.05 -4.66
C PHE A 208 -3.53 -13.11 -3.51
N GLU A 209 -3.62 -14.22 -2.81
CA GLU A 209 -4.54 -14.37 -1.68
C GLU A 209 -4.15 -13.48 -0.50
N GLU A 210 -2.85 -13.39 -0.17
CA GLU A 210 -2.37 -12.55 0.93
C GLU A 210 -2.62 -11.07 0.66
N ILE A 211 -2.41 -10.58 -0.57
CA ILE A 211 -2.69 -9.17 -0.88
C ILE A 211 -4.18 -8.86 -0.95
N CYS A 212 -5.03 -9.81 -1.37
CA CYS A 212 -6.48 -9.64 -1.29
C CYS A 212 -6.95 -9.49 0.16
N LYS A 213 -6.43 -10.32 1.07
CA LYS A 213 -6.72 -10.27 2.50
C LYS A 213 -6.17 -8.99 3.14
N GLY A 214 -4.87 -8.73 2.97
CA GLY A 214 -4.21 -7.59 3.59
C GLY A 214 -4.67 -6.25 2.99
N GLY A 215 -4.91 -6.19 1.68
CA GLY A 215 -5.47 -5.01 1.02
C GLY A 215 -6.87 -4.65 1.52
N ALA A 216 -7.72 -5.66 1.73
CA ALA A 216 -9.05 -5.47 2.34
C ALA A 216 -8.95 -4.89 3.75
N GLN A 217 -8.03 -5.41 4.57
CA GLN A 217 -7.75 -4.92 5.92
C GLN A 217 -7.21 -3.49 5.88
N ALA A 218 -6.19 -3.20 5.05
CA ALA A 218 -5.62 -1.87 4.88
C ALA A 218 -6.64 -0.83 4.44
N ALA A 219 -7.58 -1.21 3.57
CA ALA A 219 -8.65 -0.35 3.12
C ALA A 219 -9.81 -0.20 4.13
N GLY A 220 -9.85 -1.01 5.19
CA GLY A 220 -10.97 -1.07 6.14
C GLY A 220 -12.26 -1.55 5.47
N ARG A 221 -12.18 -2.34 4.39
CA ARG A 221 -13.31 -2.76 3.56
C ARG A 221 -13.61 -4.24 3.74
N LYS A 222 -14.88 -4.58 3.79
CA LYS A 222 -15.32 -5.99 3.83
C LYS A 222 -15.29 -6.59 2.42
N THR A 223 -14.07 -6.86 1.92
CA THR A 223 -13.76 -7.39 0.59
C THR A 223 -12.61 -8.40 0.65
N GLY A 224 -11.97 -8.72 -0.48
CA GLY A 224 -10.81 -9.62 -0.58
C GLY A 224 -11.17 -11.10 -0.70
N PHE A 225 -12.45 -11.46 -0.59
CA PHE A 225 -12.95 -12.82 -0.73
C PHE A 225 -14.25 -12.85 -1.53
N ILE A 226 -14.44 -13.86 -2.35
CA ILE A 226 -15.72 -14.15 -2.98
C ILE A 226 -16.58 -14.88 -1.95
N LYS A 227 -17.35 -14.10 -1.18
CA LYS A 227 -18.16 -14.61 -0.06
C LYS A 227 -19.43 -13.78 0.09
N GLU A 228 -20.53 -14.44 0.49
CA GLU A 228 -21.79 -13.79 0.79
C GLU A 228 -21.63 -12.70 1.86
N GLY A 229 -22.22 -11.53 1.64
CA GLY A 229 -22.13 -10.37 2.52
C GLY A 229 -20.83 -9.57 2.41
N TYR A 230 -19.97 -9.89 1.43
CA TYR A 230 -18.78 -9.10 1.07
C TYR A 230 -19.09 -8.18 -0.11
N LEU A 231 -18.33 -7.09 -0.22
CA LEU A 231 -18.38 -6.23 -1.42
C LEU A 231 -17.89 -7.02 -2.63
N ALA A 232 -18.58 -6.85 -3.75
CA ALA A 232 -18.21 -7.49 -5.00
C ALA A 232 -17.10 -6.67 -5.69
N ASP A 233 -15.91 -6.65 -5.08
CA ASP A 233 -14.66 -6.22 -5.70
C ASP A 233 -14.08 -7.45 -6.40
N LEU A 234 -14.22 -7.54 -7.72
CA LEU A 234 -13.91 -8.74 -8.50
C LEU A 234 -12.99 -8.38 -9.67
N LEU A 235 -12.14 -9.33 -10.02
CA LEU A 235 -11.28 -9.29 -11.19
C LEU A 235 -11.48 -10.58 -11.98
N ALA A 236 -11.64 -10.47 -13.31
CA ALA A 236 -11.67 -11.60 -14.22
C ALA A 236 -10.45 -11.58 -15.14
N LEU A 237 -9.88 -12.76 -15.37
CA LEU A 237 -8.79 -12.97 -16.33
C LEU A 237 -9.34 -13.58 -17.60
N ASP A 238 -8.85 -13.13 -18.76
CA ASP A 238 -9.14 -13.73 -20.06
C ASP A 238 -8.31 -15.01 -20.24
N THR A 239 -8.94 -16.15 -19.98
CA THR A 239 -8.29 -17.46 -20.13
C THR A 239 -8.10 -17.91 -21.58
N SER A 240 -8.55 -17.13 -22.56
CA SER A 240 -8.23 -17.35 -23.97
C SER A 240 -6.88 -16.73 -24.39
N HIS A 241 -6.28 -15.92 -23.49
CA HIS A 241 -4.94 -15.38 -23.72
C HIS A 241 -3.92 -16.53 -23.76
N ILE A 242 -3.02 -16.48 -24.76
CA ILE A 242 -2.08 -17.59 -25.05
C ILE A 242 -1.24 -18.01 -23.84
N ASP A 243 -0.85 -17.06 -22.99
CA ASP A 243 -0.07 -17.32 -21.79
C ASP A 243 -0.91 -17.84 -20.60
N LEU A 244 -2.24 -17.85 -20.70
CA LEU A 244 -3.16 -18.43 -19.73
C LEU A 244 -3.86 -19.68 -20.23
N GLU A 245 -3.84 -19.91 -21.54
CA GLU A 245 -4.47 -21.07 -22.16
C GLU A 245 -3.94 -22.36 -21.54
N GLN A 246 -4.83 -23.29 -21.20
CA GLN A 246 -4.53 -24.55 -20.51
C GLN A 246 -4.06 -24.45 -19.05
N HIS A 247 -3.77 -23.25 -18.52
CA HIS A 247 -3.47 -23.08 -17.10
C HIS A 247 -4.75 -23.14 -16.23
N LYS A 248 -4.64 -23.76 -15.06
CA LYS A 248 -5.76 -23.92 -14.11
C LYS A 248 -5.27 -23.80 -12.67
N LYS A 249 -6.18 -23.43 -11.77
CA LYS A 249 -5.89 -23.32 -10.32
C LYS A 249 -4.66 -22.43 -10.07
N ASP A 250 -3.69 -22.92 -9.32
CA ASP A 250 -2.48 -22.18 -8.95
C ASP A 250 -1.66 -21.78 -10.16
N THR A 251 -1.53 -22.64 -11.19
CA THR A 251 -0.75 -22.33 -12.38
C THR A 251 -1.34 -21.16 -13.19
N LEU A 252 -2.64 -20.88 -13.08
CA LEU A 252 -3.26 -19.71 -13.70
C LEU A 252 -2.74 -18.42 -13.07
N LEU A 253 -2.70 -18.35 -11.73
CA LEU A 253 -2.18 -17.18 -11.00
C LEU A 253 -0.66 -17.04 -11.14
N ASP A 254 0.08 -18.17 -11.14
CA ASP A 254 1.51 -18.14 -11.43
C ASP A 254 1.78 -17.59 -12.84
N SER A 255 1.03 -18.02 -13.84
CA SER A 255 1.21 -17.52 -15.20
C SER A 255 0.84 -16.03 -15.30
N TYR A 256 -0.28 -15.60 -14.73
CA TYR A 256 -0.66 -14.19 -14.69
C TYR A 256 0.43 -13.30 -14.08
N ILE A 257 1.03 -13.74 -12.97
CA ILE A 257 2.03 -12.94 -12.25
C ILE A 257 3.40 -13.02 -12.92
N PHE A 258 3.88 -14.22 -13.32
CA PHE A 258 5.27 -14.42 -13.72
C PHE A 258 5.52 -14.42 -15.22
N SER A 259 4.53 -14.75 -16.04
CA SER A 259 4.63 -14.78 -17.50
C SER A 259 3.78 -13.71 -18.17
N GLY A 260 2.70 -13.28 -17.49
CA GLY A 260 1.71 -12.37 -18.03
C GLY A 260 1.87 -10.90 -17.60
N ASP A 261 0.82 -10.17 -17.84
CA ASP A 261 0.65 -8.77 -17.43
C ASP A 261 -0.84 -8.39 -17.34
N ASP A 262 -1.10 -7.09 -17.08
CA ASP A 262 -2.46 -6.59 -16.87
C ASP A 262 -3.37 -6.66 -18.12
N ARG A 263 -2.84 -6.94 -19.32
CA ARG A 263 -3.64 -7.16 -20.54
C ARG A 263 -4.48 -8.44 -20.47
N MET A 264 -4.15 -9.31 -19.52
CA MET A 264 -4.94 -10.52 -19.23
C MET A 264 -6.20 -10.24 -18.42
N ILE A 265 -6.34 -9.02 -17.87
CA ILE A 265 -7.53 -8.63 -17.11
C ILE A 265 -8.63 -8.24 -18.09
N SER A 266 -9.68 -9.04 -18.16
CA SER A 266 -10.83 -8.75 -19.02
C SER A 266 -11.83 -7.82 -18.35
N ASP A 267 -12.12 -8.03 -17.07
CA ASP A 267 -13.17 -7.29 -16.38
C ASP A 267 -12.79 -6.97 -14.93
N VAL A 268 -13.26 -5.82 -14.45
CA VAL A 268 -13.11 -5.41 -13.05
C VAL A 268 -14.41 -4.82 -12.54
N TRP A 269 -14.83 -5.28 -11.36
CA TRP A 269 -15.94 -4.70 -10.61
C TRP A 269 -15.43 -4.11 -9.28
N SER A 270 -15.93 -2.95 -8.91
CA SER A 270 -15.71 -2.33 -7.60
C SER A 270 -17.05 -2.15 -6.91
N ALA A 271 -17.24 -2.84 -5.80
CA ALA A 271 -18.50 -2.93 -5.08
C ALA A 271 -19.71 -3.21 -6.02
N GLY A 272 -19.52 -4.15 -6.96
CA GLY A 272 -20.51 -4.54 -7.95
C GLY A 272 -20.65 -3.62 -9.17
N ARG A 273 -19.97 -2.47 -9.20
CA ARG A 273 -19.94 -1.59 -10.38
C ARG A 273 -18.94 -2.10 -11.39
N HIS A 274 -19.39 -2.48 -12.57
CA HIS A 274 -18.57 -3.00 -13.65
C HIS A 274 -17.79 -1.87 -14.34
N LEU A 275 -16.56 -1.61 -13.90
CA LEU A 275 -15.74 -0.46 -14.30
C LEU A 275 -14.78 -0.75 -15.45
N VAL A 276 -14.30 -1.97 -15.60
CA VAL A 276 -13.49 -2.41 -16.74
C VAL A 276 -14.24 -3.51 -17.47
N LYS A 277 -14.35 -3.39 -18.79
CA LYS A 277 -15.03 -4.33 -19.69
C LYS A 277 -14.13 -4.61 -20.88
N ASN A 278 -13.92 -5.89 -21.19
CA ASN A 278 -13.05 -6.31 -22.29
C ASN A 278 -11.67 -5.61 -22.24
N GLY A 279 -11.08 -5.49 -21.05
CA GLY A 279 -9.78 -4.88 -20.84
C GLY A 279 -9.74 -3.34 -20.85
N GLU A 280 -10.89 -2.66 -21.01
CA GLU A 280 -10.94 -1.21 -21.05
C GLU A 280 -11.85 -0.61 -19.97
N HIS A 281 -11.36 0.42 -19.28
CA HIS A 281 -12.16 1.19 -18.32
C HIS A 281 -13.27 1.95 -19.06
N ILE A 282 -14.50 1.92 -18.54
CA ILE A 282 -15.70 2.52 -19.15
C ILE A 282 -15.57 4.02 -19.48
N SER A 283 -14.70 4.74 -18.75
CA SER A 283 -14.41 6.18 -18.99
C SER A 283 -13.04 6.39 -19.63
N ARG A 284 -12.45 5.38 -20.30
CA ARG A 284 -11.12 5.48 -20.92
C ARG A 284 -10.96 6.67 -21.88
N PRO A 285 -11.91 6.96 -22.78
CA PRO A 285 -11.78 8.08 -23.72
C PRO A 285 -11.68 9.43 -23.03
N GLU A 286 -12.56 9.68 -22.04
CA GLU A 286 -12.62 10.93 -21.28
C GLU A 286 -11.35 11.11 -20.42
N ILE A 287 -10.91 10.06 -19.74
CA ILE A 287 -9.69 10.05 -18.93
C ILE A 287 -8.48 10.35 -19.82
N THR A 288 -8.37 9.68 -20.98
CA THR A 288 -7.25 9.89 -21.90
C THR A 288 -7.21 11.33 -22.42
N LYS A 289 -8.38 11.91 -22.76
CA LYS A 289 -8.48 13.31 -23.19
C LYS A 289 -8.06 14.28 -22.10
N ALA A 290 -8.54 14.06 -20.87
CA ALA A 290 -8.21 14.90 -19.72
C ALA A 290 -6.71 14.81 -19.37
N TYR A 291 -6.15 13.62 -19.35
CA TYR A 291 -4.73 13.38 -19.09
C TYR A 291 -3.83 14.10 -20.11
N ARG A 292 -4.10 13.92 -21.40
CA ARG A 292 -3.35 14.62 -22.47
C ARG A 292 -3.39 16.14 -22.32
N LYS A 293 -4.55 16.71 -21.92
CA LYS A 293 -4.67 18.14 -21.65
C LYS A 293 -3.84 18.57 -20.44
N ALA A 294 -3.82 17.78 -19.38
CA ALA A 294 -3.06 18.07 -18.18
C ALA A 294 -1.54 18.01 -18.43
N THR A 295 -1.06 16.93 -19.08
CA THR A 295 0.36 16.76 -19.38
C THR A 295 0.89 17.85 -20.33
N LYS A 296 0.10 18.25 -21.35
CA LYS A 296 0.48 19.38 -22.21
C LYS A 296 0.73 20.67 -21.43
N LYS A 297 -0.13 20.97 -20.42
CA LYS A 297 0.08 22.15 -19.57
C LYS A 297 1.36 22.07 -18.75
N LEU A 298 1.76 20.87 -18.30
CA LEU A 298 2.99 20.69 -17.53
C LEU A 298 4.27 20.87 -18.36
N THR A 299 4.20 20.71 -19.68
CA THR A 299 5.35 20.89 -20.59
C THR A 299 5.46 22.31 -21.14
N GLU A 300 4.49 23.18 -20.85
CA GLU A 300 4.50 24.60 -21.25
C GLU A 300 5.17 25.50 -20.18
N PHE A 301 5.69 24.91 -19.09
CA PHE A 301 6.51 25.55 -18.06
C PHE A 301 7.95 25.04 -18.15
#